data_be2339a379e3849fdd5cc78c6a3863cc
#
_entry.id   be2339a379e3849fdd5cc78c6a3863cc
#
_cell.length_a   1.000
_cell.length_b   1.000
_cell.length_c   1.000
_cell.angle_alpha   90.00
_cell.angle_beta   90.00
_cell.angle_gamma   90.00
#
_symmetry.space_group_name_H-M   'P 1'
#
loop_
_entity.id
_entity.type
_entity.pdbx_description
1 polymer ?
#
loop_
_entity_poly.entity_id
_entity_poly.type
_entity_poly.pdbx_seq_one_letter_code
_entity_poly.pdbx_strand_id
1 'polypeptide(L)'
;MRRLMLLRHAKTEHDAPSGRDQDRRLDERGRTDAAAIGGWIGRHPPFPDVVLVSPAIRARQTWEIAWEAMKNVSPQPQVELLPELYGANPSRLLQTVHAASSDPKILLLVGHNPGMHELALALAGSGEAAARKALADNLPTSGLAVFDFAGGDWADVAFRRGRLVLFVTPKRLKQTSGE
;
A
#
# COMPACT_ATOMS: atom_id res chain seq x y z
N MET A 1 15.15 12.67 1.19
CA MET A 1 14.03 11.96 1.86
C MET A 1 13.32 11.04 0.89
N ARG A 2 13.00 9.85 1.32
CA ARG A 2 12.26 8.85 0.53
C ARG A 2 10.92 8.57 1.21
N ARG A 3 9.87 8.41 0.44
CA ARG A 3 8.54 8.07 0.95
C ARG A 3 8.12 6.69 0.47
N LEU A 4 7.74 5.83 1.42
CA LEU A 4 7.23 4.50 1.16
C LEU A 4 5.75 4.44 1.55
N MET A 5 4.92 4.01 0.61
CA MET A 5 3.49 3.81 0.82
C MET A 5 3.18 2.32 0.77
N LEU A 6 2.49 1.81 1.78
CA LEU A 6 2.08 0.41 1.86
C LEU A 6 0.56 0.32 1.79
N LEU A 7 0.06 -0.29 0.74
CA LEU A 7 -1.38 -0.47 0.50
C LEU A 7 -1.72 -1.96 0.52
N ARG A 8 -2.54 -2.38 1.49
CA ARG A 8 -3.08 -3.74 1.47
C ARG A 8 -4.20 -3.83 0.44
N HIS A 9 -4.25 -4.95 -0.32
CA HIS A 9 -5.33 -5.18 -1.28
C HIS A 9 -6.71 -5.01 -0.64
N ALA A 10 -7.70 -4.66 -1.47
CA ALA A 10 -9.07 -4.46 -1.04
C ALA A 10 -9.79 -5.78 -0.73
N LYS A 11 -11.00 -5.70 -0.18
CA LYS A 11 -11.77 -6.87 0.24
C LYS A 11 -12.12 -7.77 -0.94
N THR A 12 -12.03 -9.09 -0.70
CA THR A 12 -12.19 -10.12 -1.72
C THR A 12 -13.42 -10.98 -1.52
N GLU A 13 -13.85 -11.62 -2.61
CA GLU A 13 -14.71 -12.80 -2.55
C GLU A 13 -13.99 -13.90 -1.76
N HIS A 14 -14.75 -14.80 -1.11
CA HIS A 14 -14.16 -15.89 -0.32
C HIS A 14 -13.39 -16.87 -1.16
N ASP A 15 -13.92 -17.22 -2.34
CA ASP A 15 -13.38 -18.23 -3.21
C ASP A 15 -13.19 -17.71 -4.62
N ALA A 16 -12.27 -18.33 -5.36
CA ALA A 16 -12.13 -18.11 -6.79
C ALA A 16 -12.81 -19.24 -7.55
N PRO A 17 -13.35 -18.98 -8.77
CA PRO A 17 -13.89 -20.05 -9.61
C PRO A 17 -12.91 -21.17 -9.88
N SER A 18 -11.60 -20.86 -9.98
CA SER A 18 -10.53 -21.85 -10.17
C SER A 18 -10.16 -22.62 -8.90
N GLY A 19 -10.62 -22.19 -7.73
CA GLY A 19 -10.20 -22.71 -6.43
C GLY A 19 -8.82 -22.24 -5.97
N ARG A 20 -8.11 -21.45 -6.78
CA ARG A 20 -6.75 -20.96 -6.46
C ARG A 20 -6.80 -19.62 -5.75
N ASP A 21 -6.05 -19.49 -4.65
CA ASP A 21 -5.99 -18.24 -3.88
C ASP A 21 -5.58 -17.04 -4.74
N GLN A 22 -4.63 -17.19 -5.63
CA GLN A 22 -4.16 -16.10 -6.50
C GLN A 22 -5.24 -15.55 -7.43
N ASP A 23 -6.27 -16.32 -7.72
CA ASP A 23 -7.34 -15.96 -8.65
C ASP A 23 -8.55 -15.33 -7.94
N ARG A 24 -8.51 -15.17 -6.61
CA ARG A 24 -9.58 -14.52 -5.87
C ARG A 24 -9.70 -13.05 -6.26
N ARG A 25 -10.92 -12.63 -6.58
CA ARG A 25 -11.24 -11.28 -7.05
C ARG A 25 -11.74 -10.41 -5.91
N LEU A 26 -11.72 -9.09 -6.12
CA LEU A 26 -12.38 -8.16 -5.21
C LEU A 26 -13.89 -8.41 -5.22
N ASP A 27 -14.51 -8.29 -4.04
CA ASP A 27 -15.96 -8.20 -3.95
C ASP A 27 -16.44 -6.76 -4.21
N GLU A 28 -17.74 -6.52 -4.15
CA GLU A 28 -18.32 -5.21 -4.41
C GLU A 28 -17.79 -4.14 -3.44
N ARG A 29 -17.71 -4.48 -2.15
CA ARG A 29 -17.16 -3.58 -1.13
C ARG A 29 -15.69 -3.28 -1.40
N GLY A 30 -14.92 -4.28 -1.80
CA GLY A 30 -13.50 -4.11 -2.16
C GLY A 30 -13.33 -3.13 -3.31
N ARG A 31 -14.17 -3.22 -4.33
CA ARG A 31 -14.13 -2.28 -5.47
C ARG A 31 -14.45 -0.85 -5.02
N THR A 32 -15.44 -0.67 -4.18
CA THR A 32 -15.81 0.63 -3.62
C THR A 32 -14.67 1.21 -2.78
N ASP A 33 -14.06 0.39 -1.91
CA ASP A 33 -12.98 0.82 -1.03
C ASP A 33 -11.70 1.15 -1.82
N ALA A 34 -11.37 0.36 -2.85
CA ALA A 34 -10.23 0.64 -3.72
C ALA A 34 -10.40 1.98 -4.45
N ALA A 35 -11.59 2.26 -4.95
CA ALA A 35 -11.88 3.56 -5.57
C ALA A 35 -11.78 4.71 -4.56
N ALA A 36 -12.26 4.52 -3.34
CA ALA A 36 -12.20 5.54 -2.29
C ALA A 36 -10.74 5.88 -1.92
N ILE A 37 -9.89 4.87 -1.72
CA ILE A 37 -8.49 5.12 -1.38
C ILE A 37 -7.74 5.74 -2.56
N GLY A 38 -8.02 5.30 -3.79
CA GLY A 38 -7.44 5.89 -4.99
C GLY A 38 -7.80 7.36 -5.15
N GLY A 39 -9.07 7.69 -4.96
CA GLY A 39 -9.54 9.08 -4.99
C GLY A 39 -8.86 9.94 -3.91
N TRP A 40 -8.68 9.37 -2.71
CA TRP A 40 -7.96 10.06 -1.64
C TRP A 40 -6.50 10.34 -2.05
N ILE A 41 -5.79 9.33 -2.56
CA ILE A 41 -4.40 9.51 -3.03
C ILE A 41 -4.34 10.61 -4.09
N GLY A 42 -5.27 10.60 -5.05
CA GLY A 42 -5.33 11.59 -6.13
C GLY A 42 -5.55 13.02 -5.67
N ARG A 43 -6.08 13.23 -4.46
CA ARG A 43 -6.28 14.55 -3.85
C ARG A 43 -5.20 14.95 -2.85
N HIS A 44 -4.23 14.07 -2.59
CA HIS A 44 -3.20 14.28 -1.56
C HIS A 44 -1.79 14.07 -2.13
N PRO A 45 -1.29 15.01 -2.95
CA PRO A 45 0.08 14.92 -3.43
C PRO A 45 1.07 14.95 -2.25
N PRO A 46 2.30 14.45 -2.46
CA PRO A 46 2.88 13.97 -3.71
C PRO A 46 2.44 12.53 -4.05
N PHE A 47 2.50 12.20 -5.34
CA PHE A 47 2.02 10.92 -5.89
C PHE A 47 3.16 9.91 -6.05
N PRO A 48 2.88 8.60 -6.05
CA PRO A 48 3.92 7.61 -6.28
C PRO A 48 4.53 7.72 -7.68
N ASP A 49 5.85 7.56 -7.74
CA ASP A 49 6.60 7.51 -9.02
C ASP A 49 6.62 6.09 -9.56
N VAL A 50 6.72 5.11 -8.66
CA VAL A 50 6.77 3.68 -8.97
C VAL A 50 5.79 2.95 -8.08
N VAL A 51 5.08 1.99 -8.67
CA VAL A 51 4.12 1.13 -7.96
C VAL A 51 4.51 -0.33 -8.19
N LEU A 52 4.78 -1.04 -7.12
CA LEU A 52 5.09 -2.46 -7.14
C LEU A 52 3.86 -3.23 -6.67
N VAL A 53 3.35 -4.11 -7.51
CA VAL A 53 2.08 -4.79 -7.28
C VAL A 53 2.28 -6.30 -7.27
N SER A 54 1.70 -6.98 -6.27
CA SER A 54 1.62 -8.44 -6.27
C SER A 54 0.84 -8.94 -7.50
N PRO A 55 1.24 -10.06 -8.11
CA PRO A 55 0.53 -10.60 -9.27
C PRO A 55 -0.83 -11.21 -8.96
N ALA A 56 -1.19 -11.41 -7.69
CA ALA A 56 -2.52 -11.88 -7.34
C ALA A 56 -3.60 -10.95 -7.88
N ILE A 57 -4.70 -11.50 -8.38
CA ILE A 57 -5.77 -10.72 -9.02
C ILE A 57 -6.29 -9.62 -8.09
N ARG A 58 -6.49 -9.93 -6.81
CA ARG A 58 -6.98 -8.94 -5.82
C ARG A 58 -6.07 -7.73 -5.68
N ALA A 59 -4.75 -7.91 -5.73
CA ALA A 59 -3.80 -6.81 -5.67
C ALA A 59 -3.81 -5.98 -6.96
N ARG A 60 -3.83 -6.66 -8.09
CA ARG A 60 -3.91 -6.00 -9.41
C ARG A 60 -5.18 -5.17 -9.55
N GLN A 61 -6.34 -5.74 -9.20
CA GLN A 61 -7.61 -5.04 -9.26
C GLN A 61 -7.64 -3.84 -8.30
N THR A 62 -7.07 -3.98 -7.12
CA THR A 62 -6.96 -2.86 -6.17
C THR A 62 -6.24 -1.69 -6.80
N TRP A 63 -5.07 -1.93 -7.42
CA TRP A 63 -4.32 -0.87 -8.06
C TRP A 63 -5.04 -0.30 -9.28
N GLU A 64 -5.58 -1.13 -10.15
CA GLU A 64 -6.29 -0.70 -11.36
C GLU A 64 -7.45 0.24 -11.02
N ILE A 65 -8.27 -0.15 -10.04
CA ILE A 65 -9.41 0.66 -9.59
C ILE A 65 -8.94 1.94 -8.91
N ALA A 66 -7.92 1.85 -8.05
CA ALA A 66 -7.36 3.03 -7.37
C ALA A 66 -6.79 4.01 -8.40
N TRP A 67 -6.04 3.53 -9.38
CA TRP A 67 -5.48 4.38 -10.44
C TRP A 67 -6.56 5.11 -11.24
N GLU A 68 -7.60 4.40 -11.65
CA GLU A 68 -8.73 5.00 -12.36
C GLU A 68 -9.40 6.11 -11.54
N ALA A 69 -9.52 5.91 -10.23
CA ALA A 69 -10.12 6.89 -9.31
C ALA A 69 -9.21 8.07 -9.00
N MET A 70 -7.90 7.95 -9.20
CA MET A 70 -6.94 9.03 -8.89
C MET A 70 -7.13 10.28 -9.75
N LYS A 71 -7.58 10.14 -10.96
CA LYS A 71 -7.87 11.21 -11.94
C LYS A 71 -6.81 12.33 -12.00
N ASN A 72 -6.45 12.74 -13.19
CA ASN A 72 -5.59 13.92 -13.41
C ASN A 72 -4.18 13.84 -12.76
N VAL A 73 -3.75 12.68 -12.32
CA VAL A 73 -2.38 12.50 -11.84
C VAL A 73 -1.43 12.35 -13.00
N SER A 74 -0.43 13.20 -13.05
CA SER A 74 0.57 13.20 -14.13
C SER A 74 1.95 13.52 -13.52
N PRO A 75 3.02 12.86 -13.98
CA PRO A 75 3.02 11.75 -14.93
C PRO A 75 2.43 10.47 -14.33
N GLN A 76 2.03 9.53 -15.20
CA GLN A 76 1.58 8.21 -14.78
C GLN A 76 2.74 7.47 -14.10
N PRO A 77 2.52 6.82 -12.96
CA PRO A 77 3.58 6.05 -12.31
C PRO A 77 3.98 4.84 -13.14
N GLN A 78 5.23 4.43 -13.00
CA GLN A 78 5.70 3.16 -13.54
C GLN A 78 5.15 2.03 -12.67
N VAL A 79 4.52 1.03 -13.29
CA VAL A 79 3.92 -0.10 -12.56
C VAL A 79 4.67 -1.39 -12.90
N GLU A 80 5.07 -2.12 -11.86
CA GLU A 80 5.74 -3.41 -11.99
C GLU A 80 4.98 -4.48 -11.21
N LEU A 81 4.68 -5.61 -11.86
CA LEU A 81 4.15 -6.79 -11.19
C LEU A 81 5.33 -7.62 -10.67
N LEU A 82 5.41 -7.82 -9.36
CA LEU A 82 6.52 -8.55 -8.75
C LEU A 82 6.02 -9.81 -8.04
N PRO A 83 6.37 -11.02 -8.55
CA PRO A 83 6.02 -12.28 -7.89
C PRO A 83 6.49 -12.36 -6.44
N GLU A 84 7.59 -11.69 -6.10
CA GLU A 84 8.17 -11.64 -4.76
C GLU A 84 7.23 -11.05 -3.71
N LEU A 85 6.23 -10.27 -4.12
CA LEU A 85 5.28 -9.66 -3.18
C LEU A 85 4.20 -10.63 -2.71
N TYR A 86 3.99 -11.73 -3.41
CA TYR A 86 3.00 -12.73 -3.04
C TYR A 86 3.54 -13.64 -1.93
N GLY A 87 2.86 -13.66 -0.78
CA GLY A 87 3.28 -14.48 0.36
C GLY A 87 4.58 -14.04 1.04
N ALA A 88 5.01 -12.80 0.81
CA ALA A 88 6.26 -12.30 1.33
C ALA A 88 6.21 -11.97 2.83
N ASN A 89 7.29 -12.30 3.55
CA ASN A 89 7.51 -11.85 4.92
C ASN A 89 8.14 -10.44 4.93
N PRO A 90 8.25 -9.78 6.10
CA PRO A 90 8.81 -8.42 6.17
C PRO A 90 10.22 -8.27 5.60
N SER A 91 11.09 -9.27 5.82
CA SER A 91 12.46 -9.23 5.31
C SER A 91 12.49 -9.26 3.79
N ARG A 92 11.66 -10.08 3.17
CA ARG A 92 11.57 -10.16 1.71
C ARG A 92 10.98 -8.88 1.11
N LEU A 93 9.96 -8.32 1.76
CA LEU A 93 9.40 -7.03 1.36
C LEU A 93 10.45 -5.92 1.46
N LEU A 94 11.23 -5.90 2.52
CA LEU A 94 12.31 -4.92 2.67
C LEU A 94 13.38 -5.07 1.58
N GLN A 95 13.75 -6.30 1.23
CA GLN A 95 14.66 -6.57 0.11
C GLN A 95 14.11 -6.02 -1.20
N THR A 96 12.81 -6.17 -1.44
CA THR A 96 12.14 -5.62 -2.61
C THR A 96 12.22 -4.09 -2.64
N VAL A 97 12.04 -3.44 -1.49
CA VAL A 97 12.22 -1.98 -1.37
C VAL A 97 13.67 -1.58 -1.68
N HIS A 98 14.65 -2.30 -1.14
CA HIS A 98 16.07 -2.03 -1.40
C HIS A 98 16.42 -2.14 -2.88
N ALA A 99 15.78 -3.05 -3.59
CA ALA A 99 16.03 -3.32 -5.00
C ALA A 99 15.22 -2.43 -5.94
N ALA A 100 14.49 -1.44 -5.43
CA ALA A 100 13.68 -0.55 -6.27
C ALA A 100 14.54 0.11 -7.34
N SER A 101 14.17 -0.15 -8.59
CA SER A 101 14.85 0.41 -9.75
C SER A 101 14.35 1.83 -10.06
N SER A 102 15.06 2.54 -10.94
CA SER A 102 14.68 3.90 -11.37
C SER A 102 14.73 4.97 -10.28
N ASP A 103 15.23 4.64 -9.11
CA ASP A 103 15.42 5.57 -7.98
C ASP A 103 14.21 6.48 -7.69
N PRO A 104 13.01 5.91 -7.48
CA PRO A 104 11.82 6.72 -7.22
C PRO A 104 11.96 7.50 -5.91
N LYS A 105 11.38 8.68 -5.84
CA LYS A 105 11.25 9.43 -4.57
C LYS A 105 10.13 8.86 -3.72
N ILE A 106 9.07 8.41 -4.37
CA ILE A 106 7.86 7.87 -3.73
C ILE A 106 7.56 6.50 -4.32
N LEU A 107 7.59 5.49 -3.49
CA LEU A 107 7.36 4.10 -3.85
C LEU A 107 6.10 3.59 -3.18
N LEU A 108 5.18 3.01 -3.95
CA LEU A 108 3.98 2.36 -3.44
C LEU A 108 4.09 0.84 -3.63
N LEU A 109 3.85 0.07 -2.57
CA LEU A 109 3.68 -1.37 -2.63
C LEU A 109 2.20 -1.73 -2.45
N VAL A 110 1.68 -2.61 -3.30
CA VAL A 110 0.35 -3.19 -3.14
C VAL A 110 0.50 -4.69 -2.88
N GLY A 111 0.12 -5.12 -1.69
CA GLY A 111 0.39 -6.48 -1.26
C GLY A 111 -0.61 -7.02 -0.24
N HIS A 112 -0.13 -7.94 0.59
CA HIS A 112 -0.94 -8.81 1.42
C HIS A 112 -0.51 -8.82 2.87
N ASN A 113 -1.46 -9.05 3.78
CA ASN A 113 -1.16 -9.43 5.15
C ASN A 113 -0.91 -10.95 5.23
N PRO A 114 -0.16 -11.43 6.23
CA PRO A 114 0.38 -10.64 7.36
C PRO A 114 1.63 -9.81 7.04
N GLY A 115 2.30 -10.07 5.91
CA GLY A 115 3.60 -9.46 5.60
C GLY A 115 3.58 -7.94 5.58
N MET A 116 2.59 -7.33 4.95
CA MET A 116 2.47 -5.87 4.86
C MET A 116 2.26 -5.22 6.23
N HIS A 117 1.41 -5.78 7.07
CA HIS A 117 1.19 -5.28 8.43
C HIS A 117 2.45 -5.42 9.28
N GLU A 118 3.08 -6.58 9.24
CA GLU A 118 4.33 -6.83 9.98
C GLU A 118 5.45 -5.90 9.51
N LEU A 119 5.57 -5.66 8.21
CA LEU A 119 6.53 -4.70 7.67
C LEU A 119 6.26 -3.29 8.19
N ALA A 120 5.00 -2.85 8.13
CA ALA A 120 4.61 -1.52 8.61
C ALA A 120 5.00 -1.33 10.09
N LEU A 121 4.72 -2.32 10.92
CA LEU A 121 5.09 -2.29 12.35
C LEU A 121 6.61 -2.26 12.55
N ALA A 122 7.34 -3.05 11.75
CA ALA A 122 8.80 -3.10 11.85
C ALA A 122 9.47 -1.81 11.41
N LEU A 123 8.94 -1.13 10.38
CA LEU A 123 9.50 0.12 9.86
C LEU A 123 9.26 1.31 10.79
N ALA A 124 8.19 1.31 11.55
CA ALA A 124 7.76 2.45 12.36
C ALA A 124 8.72 2.69 13.53
N GLY A 125 9.56 3.70 13.43
CA GLY A 125 10.43 4.17 14.51
C GLY A 125 9.86 5.39 15.24
N SER A 126 9.05 6.18 14.55
CA SER A 126 8.43 7.40 15.09
C SER A 126 7.11 7.70 14.36
N GLY A 127 6.44 8.74 14.77
CA GLY A 127 5.16 9.18 14.21
C GLY A 127 4.16 9.54 15.30
N GLU A 128 3.02 10.07 14.91
CA GLU A 128 1.95 10.41 15.82
C GLU A 128 1.45 9.17 16.59
N ALA A 129 1.31 9.31 17.90
CA ALA A 129 0.96 8.18 18.78
C ALA A 129 -0.36 7.53 18.41
N ALA A 130 -1.39 8.30 18.06
CA ALA A 130 -2.70 7.78 17.68
C ALA A 130 -2.64 6.97 16.39
N ALA A 131 -1.90 7.43 15.38
CA ALA A 131 -1.71 6.72 14.12
C ALA A 131 -0.94 5.43 14.32
N ARG A 132 0.13 5.46 15.11
CA ARG A 132 0.93 4.27 15.43
C ARG A 132 0.11 3.22 16.18
N LYS A 133 -0.72 3.65 17.12
CA LYS A 133 -1.61 2.76 17.87
C LYS A 133 -2.65 2.11 16.95
N ALA A 134 -3.28 2.88 16.08
CA ALA A 134 -4.25 2.38 15.13
C ALA A 134 -3.62 1.35 14.18
N LEU A 135 -2.43 1.63 13.66
CA LEU A 135 -1.69 0.70 12.81
C LEU A 135 -1.29 -0.58 13.58
N ALA A 136 -0.91 -0.46 14.85
CA ALA A 136 -0.57 -1.61 15.67
C ALA A 136 -1.76 -2.57 15.82
N ASP A 137 -2.97 -2.04 15.92
CA ASP A 137 -4.18 -2.85 16.03
C ASP A 137 -4.47 -3.62 14.75
N ASN A 138 -4.39 -2.97 13.58
CA ASN A 138 -4.70 -3.62 12.31
C ASN A 138 -4.27 -2.78 11.11
N LEU A 139 -3.87 -3.46 10.04
CA LEU A 139 -3.82 -2.92 8.69
C LEU A 139 -4.97 -3.56 7.91
N PRO A 140 -6.13 -2.91 7.80
CA PRO A 140 -7.29 -3.50 7.13
C PRO A 140 -7.12 -3.55 5.61
N THR A 141 -8.01 -4.27 4.92
CA THR A 141 -8.09 -4.22 3.46
C THR A 141 -8.28 -2.77 2.99
N SER A 142 -7.61 -2.40 1.92
CA SER A 142 -7.50 -1.01 1.43
C SER A 142 -6.88 -0.02 2.43
N GLY A 143 -6.28 -0.50 3.50
CA GLY A 143 -5.54 0.34 4.44
C GLY A 143 -4.22 0.81 3.81
N LEU A 144 -3.91 2.08 4.03
CA LEU A 144 -2.72 2.74 3.50
C LEU A 144 -1.87 3.29 4.64
N ALA A 145 -0.63 2.83 4.75
CA ALA A 145 0.35 3.37 5.68
C ALA A 145 1.46 4.08 4.89
N VAL A 146 1.80 5.29 5.30
CA VAL A 146 2.80 6.12 4.62
C VAL A 146 3.95 6.45 5.56
N PHE A 147 5.16 6.15 5.13
CA PHE A 147 6.39 6.36 5.91
C PHE A 147 7.36 7.28 5.17
N ASP A 148 7.96 8.19 5.91
CA ASP A 148 9.11 8.97 5.43
C ASP A 148 10.40 8.46 6.06
N PHE A 149 11.45 8.39 5.25
CA PHE A 149 12.80 8.00 5.66
C PHE A 149 13.76 9.12 5.35
N ALA A 150 14.58 9.48 6.34
CA ALA A 150 15.69 10.41 6.18
C ALA A 150 16.76 9.80 5.32
N GLY A 151 17.35 10.22 4.41
CA GLY A 151 18.32 9.59 3.54
C GLY A 151 17.90 9.64 2.09
N GLY A 152 18.84 9.39 1.23
CA GLY A 152 18.66 9.57 -0.20
C GLY A 152 18.62 8.27 -1.01
N ASP A 153 18.77 7.12 -0.36
CA ASP A 153 18.86 5.83 -1.04
C ASP A 153 17.88 4.83 -0.45
N TRP A 154 17.19 4.08 -1.32
CA TRP A 154 16.30 3.01 -0.90
C TRP A 154 17.03 1.88 -0.16
N ALA A 155 18.31 1.66 -0.46
CA ALA A 155 19.14 0.68 0.23
C ALA A 155 19.32 1.01 1.72
N ASP A 156 19.14 2.27 2.12
CA ASP A 156 19.28 2.72 3.51
C ASP A 156 17.99 2.59 4.33
N VAL A 157 16.87 2.26 3.69
CA VAL A 157 15.61 2.02 4.38
C VAL A 157 15.75 0.81 5.30
N ALA A 158 15.45 0.97 6.57
CA ALA A 158 15.66 -0.05 7.57
C ALA A 158 14.56 -0.04 8.63
N PHE A 159 14.44 -1.16 9.34
CA PHE A 159 13.51 -1.29 10.45
C PHE A 159 13.77 -0.20 11.50
N ARG A 160 12.71 0.32 12.10
CA ARG A 160 12.69 1.38 13.11
C ARG A 160 13.22 2.75 12.65
N ARG A 161 13.45 2.92 11.37
CA ARG A 161 13.93 4.18 10.78
C ARG A 161 12.84 5.00 10.10
N GLY A 162 11.66 4.43 9.90
CA GLY A 162 10.55 5.11 9.26
C GLY A 162 9.77 5.97 10.23
N ARG A 163 9.35 7.16 9.76
CA ARG A 163 8.38 7.98 10.45
C ARG A 163 7.02 7.75 9.81
N LEU A 164 6.07 7.21 10.58
CA LEU A 164 4.70 7.03 10.11
C LEU A 164 4.06 8.42 10.01
N VAL A 165 3.84 8.90 8.78
CA VAL A 165 3.27 10.23 8.53
C VAL A 165 1.77 10.21 8.33
N LEU A 166 1.23 9.08 7.82
CA LEU A 166 -0.20 8.91 7.58
C LEU A 166 -0.60 7.44 7.71
N PHE A 167 -1.79 7.23 8.26
CA PHE A 167 -2.46 5.95 8.24
C PHE A 167 -3.93 6.19 7.89
N VAL A 168 -4.33 5.74 6.71
CA VAL A 168 -5.66 5.98 6.14
C VAL A 168 -6.36 4.65 5.92
N THR A 169 -7.61 4.56 6.35
CA THR A 169 -8.43 3.35 6.18
C THR A 169 -9.76 3.70 5.54
N PRO A 170 -10.43 2.74 4.87
CA PRO A 170 -11.77 2.98 4.32
C PRO A 170 -12.75 3.46 5.36
N LYS A 171 -12.68 2.92 6.57
CA LYS A 171 -13.55 3.33 7.68
C LYS A 171 -13.36 4.82 8.02
N ARG A 172 -12.12 5.30 8.08
CA ARG A 172 -11.83 6.72 8.33
C ARG A 172 -12.34 7.60 7.20
N LEU A 173 -12.18 7.18 5.95
CA LEU A 173 -12.67 7.94 4.81
C LEU A 173 -14.21 8.10 4.83
N LYS A 174 -14.92 7.06 5.24
CA LYS A 174 -16.39 7.12 5.38
C LYS A 174 -16.81 8.05 6.50
N GLN A 175 -16.07 8.11 7.61
CA GLN A 175 -16.37 9.00 8.73
C GLN A 175 -16.21 10.47 8.34
N THR A 176 -15.20 10.83 7.52
CA THR A 176 -14.98 12.20 7.10
C THR A 176 -15.91 12.65 5.98
N SER A 177 -16.41 11.73 5.14
CA SER A 177 -17.36 12.06 4.05
C SER A 177 -18.82 12.13 4.51
N GLY A 178 -19.12 11.72 5.73
CA GLY A 178 -20.45 11.78 6.32
C GLY A 178 -20.76 13.08 7.09
N GLU A 179 -19.86 14.10 7.06
CA GLU A 179 -20.05 15.41 7.67
C GLU A 179 -20.60 16.45 6.70
#